data_1b2dfad93209f01e58cd51fdbb1db919
#
_entry.id   1b2dfad93209f01e58cd51fdbb1db919
#
_cell.length_a   1.000
_cell.length_b   1.000
_cell.length_c   1.000
_cell.angle_alpha   90.00
_cell.angle_beta   90.00
_cell.angle_gamma   90.00
#
_symmetry.space_group_name_H-M   'P 1'
#
loop_
_entity.id
_entity.type
_entity.pdbx_description
1 polymer ?
#
loop_
_entity_poly.entity_id
_entity_poly.type
_entity_poly.pdbx_seq_one_letter_code
_entity_poly.pdbx_strand_id
1 'polypeptide(L)'
;MQVPAIVWIFTIIGIVGLLAFDFFFHVRKAHTPTLRESAIWSSIYVSIALLFGVGVLVFGGATMGTEYFAGYVTEKALSVDNLFVFLIIMASFRVPRADQQKVLLFGIVFSLIARTAFILLGAALINSFSWVFYIFGLILLLTAGNLLRPDSHDDDSDGLIVRLAKKFLPASSHYDGDKMFTLVNGKRVLTPMLLVMVAIGGTDILFALDSIPAIFGLTQNVYIVFTATAFSLMGLRQLFFLIDGLLDRLIYLSYGLAAVLGFIGVKLVLHALHENNLPFINDGEHVSVLEVSTGASLLVILGVLTVTILASVFSPKGKAKNAVSGAKRHATDYLDLSYETDIAERDAIFTKMVSEEEQLRTLPEKYKRLIHHETEFLDLLHRAHAEHDKALERNARG
;
A
#
# COMPACT_ATOMS: atom_id res chain seq x y z
N MET A 1 -18.21 2.17 24.92
CA MET A 1 -19.65 2.04 24.55
C MET A 1 -19.80 0.89 23.56
N GLN A 2 -20.78 -0.01 23.80
CA GLN A 2 -21.07 -1.05 22.81
C GLN A 2 -21.89 -0.44 21.68
N VAL A 3 -21.43 -0.56 20.45
CA VAL A 3 -22.14 -0.09 19.27
C VAL A 3 -23.34 -1.01 19.01
N PRO A 4 -24.58 -0.47 18.82
CA PRO A 4 -25.77 -1.29 18.58
C PRO A 4 -25.61 -2.20 17.35
N ALA A 5 -26.15 -3.43 17.41
CA ALA A 5 -26.08 -4.39 16.31
C ALA A 5 -26.66 -3.84 14.98
N ILE A 6 -27.67 -2.99 15.06
CA ILE A 6 -28.28 -2.37 13.89
C ILE A 6 -27.29 -1.46 13.14
N VAL A 7 -26.42 -0.74 13.87
CA VAL A 7 -25.36 0.10 13.27
C VAL A 7 -24.34 -0.77 12.56
N TRP A 8 -23.93 -1.90 13.17
CA TRP A 8 -23.06 -2.89 12.53
C TRP A 8 -23.65 -3.40 11.22
N ILE A 9 -24.94 -3.81 11.23
CA ILE A 9 -25.62 -4.33 10.04
C ILE A 9 -25.64 -3.29 8.91
N PHE A 10 -26.05 -2.06 9.18
CA PHE A 10 -26.07 -1.02 8.15
C PHE A 10 -24.68 -0.67 7.64
N THR A 11 -23.67 -0.64 8.50
CA THR A 11 -22.28 -0.38 8.10
C THR A 11 -21.75 -1.51 7.21
N ILE A 12 -21.96 -2.78 7.59
CA ILE A 12 -21.53 -3.92 6.76
C ILE A 12 -22.25 -3.93 5.41
N ILE A 13 -23.56 -3.69 5.39
CA ILE A 13 -24.33 -3.59 4.14
C ILE A 13 -23.78 -2.44 3.27
N GLY A 14 -23.48 -1.29 3.86
CA GLY A 14 -22.87 -0.16 3.15
C GLY A 14 -21.51 -0.51 2.55
N ILE A 15 -20.64 -1.15 3.32
CA ILE A 15 -19.31 -1.60 2.88
C ILE A 15 -19.42 -2.61 1.73
N VAL A 16 -20.24 -3.64 1.90
CA VAL A 16 -20.48 -4.67 0.87
C VAL A 16 -21.11 -4.04 -0.38
N GLY A 17 -22.05 -3.10 -0.19
CA GLY A 17 -22.69 -2.35 -1.28
C GLY A 17 -21.67 -1.53 -2.09
N LEU A 18 -20.73 -0.85 -1.43
CA LEU A 18 -19.65 -0.09 -2.09
C LEU A 18 -18.68 -1.02 -2.84
N LEU A 19 -18.30 -2.16 -2.26
CA LEU A 19 -17.48 -3.16 -2.95
C LEU A 19 -18.19 -3.77 -4.16
N ALA A 20 -19.48 -4.07 -4.03
CA ALA A 20 -20.30 -4.57 -5.15
C ALA A 20 -20.43 -3.49 -6.24
N PHE A 21 -20.65 -2.24 -5.88
CA PHE A 21 -20.66 -1.12 -6.82
C PHE A 21 -19.33 -1.03 -7.58
N ASP A 22 -18.21 -1.08 -6.86
CA ASP A 22 -16.87 -1.03 -7.45
C ASP A 22 -16.64 -2.18 -8.45
N PHE A 23 -17.09 -3.40 -8.10
CA PHE A 23 -17.02 -4.54 -8.99
C PHE A 23 -17.85 -4.36 -10.26
N PHE A 24 -19.14 -4.02 -10.14
CA PHE A 24 -20.05 -3.97 -11.29
C PHE A 24 -19.75 -2.83 -12.25
N PHE A 25 -19.33 -1.68 -11.74
CA PHE A 25 -19.13 -0.49 -12.56
C PHE A 25 -17.70 -0.32 -13.09
N HIS A 26 -16.69 -0.83 -12.36
CA HIS A 26 -15.29 -0.58 -12.74
C HIS A 26 -14.52 -1.83 -13.12
N VAL A 27 -14.80 -2.99 -12.50
CA VAL A 27 -13.95 -4.18 -12.66
C VAL A 27 -14.51 -5.17 -13.69
N ARG A 28 -15.82 -5.23 -13.83
CA ARG A 28 -16.49 -6.21 -14.71
C ARG A 28 -16.05 -6.12 -16.17
N LYS A 29 -15.76 -4.93 -16.67
CA LYS A 29 -15.18 -4.72 -18.01
C LYS A 29 -13.71 -4.39 -17.85
N ALA A 30 -12.84 -5.24 -18.36
CA ALA A 30 -11.41 -5.01 -18.34
C ALA A 30 -11.09 -3.73 -19.14
N HIS A 31 -10.55 -2.73 -18.47
CA HIS A 31 -10.01 -1.51 -19.07
C HIS A 31 -8.88 -0.98 -18.17
N THR A 32 -7.98 -0.21 -18.73
CA THR A 32 -6.95 0.53 -17.96
C THR A 32 -7.52 1.89 -17.57
N PRO A 33 -7.68 2.19 -16.26
CA PRO A 33 -8.22 3.47 -15.84
C PRO A 33 -7.23 4.60 -16.13
N THR A 34 -7.73 5.74 -16.59
CA THR A 34 -6.93 6.94 -16.77
C THR A 34 -6.54 7.55 -15.41
N LEU A 35 -5.44 8.32 -15.36
CA LEU A 35 -5.03 9.02 -14.15
C LEU A 35 -6.13 9.94 -13.60
N ARG A 36 -6.89 10.60 -14.48
CA ARG A 36 -8.01 11.46 -14.10
C ARG A 36 -9.14 10.66 -13.46
N GLU A 37 -9.49 9.53 -14.05
CA GLU A 37 -10.51 8.63 -13.51
C GLU A 37 -10.08 8.12 -12.12
N SER A 38 -8.85 7.64 -12.00
CA SER A 38 -8.29 7.15 -10.73
C SER A 38 -8.28 8.24 -9.64
N ALA A 39 -7.93 9.49 -10.00
CA ALA A 39 -7.93 10.62 -9.07
C ALA A 39 -9.34 10.96 -8.59
N ILE A 40 -10.33 11.01 -9.49
CA ILE A 40 -11.72 11.31 -9.15
C ILE A 40 -12.28 10.24 -8.21
N TRP A 41 -12.14 8.96 -8.57
CA TRP A 41 -12.70 7.88 -7.75
C TRP A 41 -11.96 7.71 -6.42
N SER A 42 -10.63 7.89 -6.39
CA SER A 42 -9.88 7.91 -5.13
C SER A 42 -10.38 9.02 -4.21
N SER A 43 -10.63 10.22 -4.76
CA SER A 43 -11.17 11.35 -3.99
C SER A 43 -12.58 11.07 -3.47
N ILE A 44 -13.43 10.39 -4.26
CA ILE A 44 -14.77 9.98 -3.84
C ILE A 44 -14.70 9.02 -2.65
N TYR A 45 -13.88 7.97 -2.72
CA TYR A 45 -13.75 7.00 -1.62
C TYR A 45 -13.16 7.62 -0.36
N VAL A 46 -12.17 8.51 -0.49
CA VAL A 46 -11.63 9.28 0.65
C VAL A 46 -12.73 10.17 1.24
N SER A 47 -13.52 10.86 0.42
CA SER A 47 -14.62 11.69 0.89
C SER A 47 -15.70 10.88 1.64
N ILE A 48 -16.05 9.69 1.14
CA ILE A 48 -16.99 8.77 1.82
C ILE A 48 -16.42 8.37 3.20
N ALA A 49 -15.15 8.03 3.28
CA ALA A 49 -14.49 7.67 4.54
C ALA A 49 -14.48 8.84 5.54
N LEU A 50 -14.18 10.06 5.06
CA LEU A 50 -14.19 11.26 5.90
C LEU A 50 -15.61 11.61 6.37
N LEU A 51 -16.63 11.52 5.49
CA LEU A 51 -18.03 11.73 5.86
C LEU A 51 -18.50 10.69 6.87
N PHE A 52 -18.13 9.43 6.72
CA PHE A 52 -18.39 8.40 7.71
C PHE A 52 -17.76 8.75 9.06
N GLY A 53 -16.48 9.20 9.07
CA GLY A 53 -15.77 9.65 10.26
C GLY A 53 -16.46 10.84 10.95
N VAL A 54 -16.97 11.80 10.17
CA VAL A 54 -17.80 12.90 10.71
C VAL A 54 -19.11 12.35 11.31
N GLY A 55 -19.73 11.37 10.68
CA GLY A 55 -20.88 10.67 11.24
C GLY A 55 -20.56 10.01 12.60
N VAL A 56 -19.42 9.30 12.68
CA VAL A 56 -18.94 8.71 13.95
C VAL A 56 -18.71 9.80 15.00
N LEU A 57 -18.11 10.94 14.62
CA LEU A 57 -17.86 12.06 15.53
C LEU A 57 -19.16 12.65 16.08
N VAL A 58 -20.17 12.83 15.23
CA VAL A 58 -21.45 13.45 15.60
C VAL A 58 -22.34 12.51 16.43
N PHE A 59 -22.43 11.25 16.04
CA PHE A 59 -23.31 10.27 16.69
C PHE A 59 -22.62 9.43 17.77
N GLY A 60 -21.30 9.16 17.62
CA GLY A 60 -20.50 8.38 18.57
C GLY A 60 -19.73 9.22 19.58
N GLY A 61 -19.67 10.54 19.36
CA GLY A 61 -18.95 11.50 20.22
C GLY A 61 -17.48 11.67 19.83
N ALA A 62 -16.85 12.66 20.49
CA ALA A 62 -15.49 13.10 20.15
C ALA A 62 -14.43 11.99 20.29
N THR A 63 -14.54 11.14 21.29
CA THR A 63 -13.60 10.02 21.51
C THR A 63 -13.61 9.04 20.33
N MET A 64 -14.79 8.51 19.99
CA MET A 64 -14.91 7.55 18.87
C MET A 64 -14.52 8.18 17.52
N GLY A 65 -14.88 9.46 17.29
CA GLY A 65 -14.51 10.18 16.08
C GLY A 65 -12.98 10.34 15.96
N THR A 66 -12.31 10.74 17.03
CA THR A 66 -10.85 10.88 17.06
C THR A 66 -10.14 9.53 16.87
N GLU A 67 -10.65 8.48 17.50
CA GLU A 67 -10.16 7.10 17.34
C GLU A 67 -10.30 6.63 15.87
N TYR A 68 -11.45 6.88 15.25
CA TYR A 68 -11.69 6.53 13.86
C TYR A 68 -10.70 7.25 12.93
N PHE A 69 -10.54 8.56 13.05
CA PHE A 69 -9.64 9.31 12.20
C PHE A 69 -8.18 8.89 12.41
N ALA A 70 -7.75 8.66 13.66
CA ALA A 70 -6.41 8.16 13.94
C ALA A 70 -6.18 6.78 13.31
N GLY A 71 -7.11 5.85 13.46
CA GLY A 71 -7.07 4.52 12.85
C GLY A 71 -7.09 4.59 11.32
N TYR A 72 -8.01 5.38 10.74
CA TYR A 72 -8.13 5.54 9.29
C TYR A 72 -6.86 6.09 8.64
N VAL A 73 -6.28 7.17 9.21
CA VAL A 73 -5.06 7.79 8.67
C VAL A 73 -3.87 6.83 8.77
N THR A 74 -3.71 6.16 9.91
CA THR A 74 -2.64 5.18 10.11
C THR A 74 -2.77 4.02 9.13
N GLU A 75 -3.94 3.41 9.07
CA GLU A 75 -4.18 2.27 8.16
C GLU A 75 -4.05 2.67 6.70
N LYS A 76 -4.51 3.88 6.32
CA LYS A 76 -4.33 4.41 4.96
C LYS A 76 -2.86 4.58 4.61
N ALA A 77 -2.04 5.08 5.54
CA ALA A 77 -0.60 5.24 5.35
C ALA A 77 0.10 3.88 5.18
N LEU A 78 -0.20 2.90 6.04
CA LEU A 78 0.33 1.54 5.93
C LEU A 78 -0.12 0.85 4.63
N SER A 79 -1.39 1.05 4.25
CA SER A 79 -1.93 0.48 3.00
C SER A 79 -1.27 1.06 1.75
N VAL A 80 -0.82 2.32 1.77
CA VAL A 80 -0.04 2.91 0.68
C VAL A 80 1.30 2.19 0.52
N ASP A 81 1.99 1.89 1.63
CA ASP A 81 3.24 1.10 1.59
C ASP A 81 3.01 -0.31 1.01
N ASN A 82 1.93 -0.97 1.41
CA ASN A 82 1.56 -2.29 0.88
C ASN A 82 1.37 -2.29 -0.65
N LEU A 83 0.95 -1.17 -1.25
CA LEU A 83 0.80 -1.04 -2.70
C LEU A 83 2.13 -1.19 -3.46
N PHE A 84 3.27 -0.81 -2.86
CA PHE A 84 4.58 -1.06 -3.47
C PHE A 84 4.84 -2.55 -3.68
N VAL A 85 4.52 -3.34 -2.66
CA VAL A 85 4.71 -4.79 -2.75
C VAL A 85 3.76 -5.39 -3.77
N PHE A 86 2.53 -4.89 -3.87
CA PHE A 86 1.60 -5.32 -4.91
C PHE A 86 2.10 -4.97 -6.32
N LEU A 87 2.70 -3.78 -6.52
CA LEU A 87 3.35 -3.40 -7.78
C LEU A 87 4.49 -4.36 -8.14
N ILE A 88 5.37 -4.66 -7.19
CA ILE A 88 6.48 -5.60 -7.39
C ILE A 88 5.94 -7.00 -7.74
N ILE A 89 4.94 -7.50 -7.03
CA ILE A 89 4.32 -8.80 -7.32
C ILE A 89 3.73 -8.80 -8.74
N MET A 90 2.95 -7.79 -9.11
CA MET A 90 2.34 -7.70 -10.43
C MET A 90 3.38 -7.62 -11.56
N ALA A 91 4.45 -6.86 -11.35
CA ALA A 91 5.57 -6.76 -12.29
C ALA A 91 6.34 -8.09 -12.41
N SER A 92 6.64 -8.75 -11.29
CA SER A 92 7.35 -10.03 -11.23
C SER A 92 6.63 -11.16 -11.96
N PHE A 93 5.30 -11.15 -11.91
CA PHE A 93 4.45 -12.11 -12.63
C PHE A 93 4.01 -11.59 -14.01
N ARG A 94 4.38 -10.37 -14.40
CA ARG A 94 3.97 -9.73 -15.67
C ARG A 94 2.47 -9.75 -15.88
N VAL A 95 1.71 -9.31 -14.86
CA VAL A 95 0.25 -9.27 -14.93
C VAL A 95 -0.20 -8.27 -16.01
N PRO A 96 -1.02 -8.67 -17.00
CA PRO A 96 -1.54 -7.76 -18.01
C PRO A 96 -2.29 -6.59 -17.34
N ARG A 97 -2.06 -5.36 -17.79
CA ARG A 97 -2.67 -4.15 -17.18
C ARG A 97 -4.20 -4.22 -17.09
N ALA A 98 -4.85 -4.74 -18.10
CA ALA A 98 -6.30 -4.91 -18.12
C ALA A 98 -6.82 -5.81 -16.96
N ASP A 99 -6.01 -6.77 -16.51
CA ASP A 99 -6.38 -7.72 -15.47
C ASP A 99 -5.96 -7.27 -14.06
N GLN A 100 -5.07 -6.27 -13.94
CA GLN A 100 -4.61 -5.75 -12.65
C GLN A 100 -5.75 -5.26 -11.77
N GLN A 101 -6.79 -4.65 -12.35
CA GLN A 101 -7.97 -4.21 -11.60
C GLN A 101 -8.67 -5.36 -10.88
N LYS A 102 -8.79 -6.52 -11.54
CA LYS A 102 -9.43 -7.72 -10.95
C LYS A 102 -8.59 -8.30 -9.84
N VAL A 103 -7.26 -8.36 -10.05
CA VAL A 103 -6.31 -8.83 -9.03
C VAL A 103 -6.36 -7.95 -7.79
N LEU A 104 -6.37 -6.62 -7.96
CA LEU A 104 -6.46 -5.67 -6.85
C LEU A 104 -7.77 -5.79 -6.09
N LEU A 105 -8.90 -5.90 -6.81
CA LEU A 105 -10.19 -6.06 -6.13
C LEU A 105 -10.25 -7.39 -5.35
N PHE A 106 -9.76 -8.48 -5.93
CA PHE A 106 -9.62 -9.74 -5.20
C PHE A 106 -8.77 -9.57 -3.96
N GLY A 107 -7.60 -8.92 -4.08
CA GLY A 107 -6.71 -8.61 -2.97
C GLY A 107 -7.43 -7.82 -1.87
N ILE A 108 -8.19 -6.78 -2.22
CA ILE A 108 -8.95 -5.95 -1.25
C ILE A 108 -10.03 -6.77 -0.53
N VAL A 109 -10.78 -7.58 -1.26
CA VAL A 109 -11.83 -8.43 -0.65
C VAL A 109 -11.20 -9.47 0.27
N PHE A 110 -10.14 -10.14 -0.17
CA PHE A 110 -9.40 -11.10 0.64
C PHE A 110 -8.80 -10.43 1.88
N SER A 111 -8.15 -9.27 1.71
CA SER A 111 -7.62 -8.44 2.77
C SER A 111 -8.67 -8.11 3.82
N LEU A 112 -9.83 -7.63 3.40
CA LEU A 112 -10.91 -7.27 4.32
C LEU A 112 -11.38 -8.48 5.14
N ILE A 113 -11.52 -9.66 4.52
CA ILE A 113 -11.91 -10.90 5.21
C ILE A 113 -10.81 -11.31 6.20
N ALA A 114 -9.56 -11.38 5.75
CA ALA A 114 -8.43 -11.78 6.58
C ALA A 114 -8.25 -10.82 7.77
N ARG A 115 -8.22 -9.52 7.52
CA ARG A 115 -8.09 -8.49 8.56
C ARG A 115 -9.27 -8.51 9.53
N THR A 116 -10.50 -8.75 9.06
CA THR A 116 -11.65 -8.92 9.95
C THR A 116 -11.45 -10.09 10.91
N ALA A 117 -10.97 -11.23 10.41
CA ALA A 117 -10.65 -12.37 11.25
C ALA A 117 -9.56 -12.07 12.29
N PHE A 118 -8.48 -11.39 11.87
CA PHE A 118 -7.40 -10.96 12.77
C PHE A 118 -7.85 -9.89 13.78
N ILE A 119 -8.75 -8.98 13.40
CA ILE A 119 -9.34 -7.98 14.31
C ILE A 119 -10.13 -8.69 15.41
N LEU A 120 -10.97 -9.66 15.04
CA LEU A 120 -11.74 -10.42 16.01
C LEU A 120 -10.85 -11.26 16.93
N LEU A 121 -9.82 -11.90 16.38
CA LEU A 121 -8.83 -12.64 17.15
C LEU A 121 -8.04 -11.71 18.07
N GLY A 122 -7.54 -10.59 17.56
CA GLY A 122 -6.82 -9.58 18.34
C GLY A 122 -7.65 -9.00 19.48
N ALA A 123 -8.91 -8.68 19.21
CA ALA A 123 -9.86 -8.23 20.23
C ALA A 123 -10.09 -9.29 21.32
N ALA A 124 -10.25 -10.56 20.94
CA ALA A 124 -10.41 -11.66 21.89
C ALA A 124 -9.16 -11.83 22.77
N LEU A 125 -7.97 -11.74 22.17
CA LEU A 125 -6.69 -11.82 22.88
C LEU A 125 -6.50 -10.68 23.87
N ILE A 126 -6.73 -9.43 23.43
CA ILE A 126 -6.58 -8.22 24.27
C ILE A 126 -7.56 -8.25 25.44
N ASN A 127 -8.82 -8.66 25.21
CA ASN A 127 -9.82 -8.73 26.26
C ASN A 127 -9.54 -9.86 27.28
N SER A 128 -8.76 -10.88 26.90
CA SER A 128 -8.43 -12.01 27.77
C SER A 128 -7.09 -11.86 28.47
N PHE A 129 -6.13 -11.13 27.86
CA PHE A 129 -4.75 -11.10 28.31
C PHE A 129 -4.11 -9.72 28.10
N SER A 130 -3.96 -8.92 29.15
CA SER A 130 -3.32 -7.59 29.08
C SER A 130 -1.86 -7.64 28.57
N TRP A 131 -1.13 -8.73 28.82
CA TRP A 131 0.24 -8.90 28.35
C TRP A 131 0.40 -8.93 26.82
N VAL A 132 -0.71 -9.14 26.08
CA VAL A 132 -0.71 -9.11 24.59
C VAL A 132 -0.24 -7.76 24.06
N PHE A 133 -0.49 -6.67 24.79
CA PHE A 133 0.00 -5.34 24.40
C PHE A 133 1.53 -5.25 24.37
N TYR A 134 2.26 -6.00 25.22
CA TYR A 134 3.73 -6.08 25.12
C TYR A 134 4.17 -6.74 23.80
N ILE A 135 3.48 -7.84 23.40
CA ILE A 135 3.78 -8.51 22.13
C ILE A 135 3.48 -7.59 20.96
N PHE A 136 2.32 -6.94 20.96
CA PHE A 136 1.94 -6.00 19.91
C PHE A 136 2.93 -4.84 19.82
N GLY A 137 3.31 -4.25 20.95
CA GLY A 137 4.33 -3.20 20.99
C GLY A 137 5.68 -3.67 20.46
N LEU A 138 6.11 -4.89 20.82
CA LEU A 138 7.36 -5.48 20.33
C LEU A 138 7.32 -5.71 18.81
N ILE A 139 6.24 -6.26 18.27
CA ILE A 139 6.06 -6.45 16.82
C ILE A 139 6.22 -5.11 16.10
N LEU A 140 5.54 -4.06 16.56
CA LEU A 140 5.64 -2.73 15.94
C LEU A 140 7.04 -2.14 16.01
N LEU A 141 7.73 -2.29 17.15
CA LEU A 141 9.11 -1.81 17.30
C LEU A 141 10.08 -2.56 16.38
N LEU A 142 9.92 -3.88 16.25
CA LEU A 142 10.72 -4.68 15.33
C LEU A 142 10.45 -4.31 13.86
N THR A 143 9.18 -4.11 13.48
CA THR A 143 8.80 -3.66 12.13
C THR A 143 9.36 -2.28 11.85
N ALA A 144 9.23 -1.34 12.79
CA ALA A 144 9.81 0.00 12.67
C ALA A 144 11.34 -0.05 12.50
N GLY A 145 12.03 -0.87 13.29
CA GLY A 145 13.48 -1.08 13.17
C GLY A 145 13.87 -1.71 11.83
N ASN A 146 13.05 -2.61 11.30
CA ASN A 146 13.28 -3.24 9.99
C ASN A 146 13.11 -2.24 8.83
N LEU A 147 12.11 -1.37 8.88
CA LEU A 147 11.89 -0.29 7.90
C LEU A 147 13.03 0.73 7.84
N LEU A 148 13.84 0.85 8.90
CA LEU A 148 15.01 1.75 8.94
C LEU A 148 16.29 1.13 8.36
N ARG A 149 16.30 -0.19 8.11
CA ARG A 149 17.47 -0.83 7.51
C ARG A 149 17.62 -0.37 6.07
N PRO A 150 18.86 -0.11 5.60
CA PRO A 150 19.10 0.14 4.18
C PRO A 150 18.62 -1.06 3.37
N ASP A 151 17.77 -0.79 2.38
CA ASP A 151 17.28 -1.84 1.51
C ASP A 151 18.44 -2.52 0.77
N SER A 152 18.63 -3.80 1.01
CA SER A 152 19.39 -4.71 0.14
C SER A 152 18.48 -5.21 -1.01
N HIS A 153 17.55 -4.36 -1.46
CA HIS A 153 16.52 -4.76 -2.43
C HIS A 153 16.99 -4.92 -3.87
N ASP A 154 18.29 -4.73 -4.16
CA ASP A 154 18.81 -4.85 -5.54
C ASP A 154 19.00 -6.29 -6.03
N ASP A 155 18.97 -7.33 -5.16
CA ASP A 155 19.24 -8.70 -5.58
C ASP A 155 18.10 -9.73 -5.41
N ASP A 156 17.01 -9.43 -4.71
CA ASP A 156 15.92 -10.37 -4.48
C ASP A 156 14.56 -9.79 -5.00
N SER A 157 14.44 -9.65 -6.31
CA SER A 157 13.19 -9.23 -6.97
C SER A 157 11.99 -10.15 -6.70
N ASP A 158 12.24 -11.40 -6.30
CA ASP A 158 11.22 -12.36 -5.89
C ASP A 158 11.18 -12.48 -4.36
N GLY A 159 10.28 -11.77 -3.70
CA GLY A 159 10.02 -11.94 -2.26
C GLY A 159 9.76 -13.41 -1.90
N LEU A 160 9.99 -13.78 -0.63
CA LEU A 160 9.87 -15.17 -0.14
C LEU A 160 8.53 -15.81 -0.54
N ILE A 161 7.42 -15.07 -0.48
CA ILE A 161 6.08 -15.55 -0.83
C ILE A 161 5.97 -15.84 -2.32
N VAL A 162 6.50 -14.97 -3.17
CA VAL A 162 6.53 -15.15 -4.63
C VAL A 162 7.35 -16.39 -4.99
N ARG A 163 8.51 -16.56 -4.36
CA ARG A 163 9.38 -17.73 -4.54
C ARG A 163 8.70 -19.03 -4.09
N LEU A 164 8.01 -19.01 -2.95
CA LEU A 164 7.24 -20.15 -2.45
C LEU A 164 6.05 -20.46 -3.37
N ALA A 165 5.30 -19.45 -3.80
CA ALA A 165 4.18 -19.62 -4.72
C ALA A 165 4.64 -20.28 -6.04
N LYS A 166 5.72 -19.76 -6.64
CA LYS A 166 6.31 -20.36 -7.86
C LYS A 166 6.82 -21.79 -7.65
N LYS A 167 7.34 -22.11 -6.45
CA LYS A 167 7.92 -23.44 -6.15
C LYS A 167 6.85 -24.51 -5.87
N PHE A 168 5.79 -24.16 -5.15
CA PHE A 168 4.80 -25.14 -4.69
C PHE A 168 3.57 -25.26 -5.59
N LEU A 169 3.32 -24.26 -6.43
CA LEU A 169 2.15 -24.22 -7.31
C LEU A 169 2.59 -24.26 -8.77
N PRO A 170 2.69 -25.44 -9.41
CA PRO A 170 3.03 -25.53 -10.82
C PRO A 170 1.92 -24.87 -11.66
N ALA A 171 2.24 -23.79 -12.32
CA ALA A 171 1.33 -23.04 -13.18
C ALA A 171 1.73 -23.13 -14.65
N SER A 172 0.78 -22.86 -15.54
CA SER A 172 1.04 -22.68 -16.96
C SER A 172 1.97 -21.47 -17.17
N SER A 173 2.70 -21.46 -18.28
CA SER A 173 3.54 -20.33 -18.66
C SER A 173 2.77 -19.13 -19.26
N HIS A 174 1.46 -19.29 -19.49
CA HIS A 174 0.63 -18.31 -20.18
C HIS A 174 -0.61 -17.97 -19.38
N TYR A 175 -1.01 -16.70 -19.41
CA TYR A 175 -2.30 -16.23 -18.94
C TYR A 175 -3.41 -16.71 -19.89
N ASP A 176 -4.56 -17.10 -19.36
CA ASP A 176 -5.79 -17.41 -20.11
C ASP A 176 -6.85 -16.38 -19.69
N GLY A 177 -6.60 -15.10 -20.05
CA GLY A 177 -7.36 -13.97 -19.51
C GLY A 177 -7.31 -13.95 -17.98
N ASP A 178 -8.45 -13.71 -17.35
CA ASP A 178 -8.63 -13.64 -15.90
C ASP A 178 -8.89 -15.00 -15.21
N LYS A 179 -8.81 -16.12 -15.96
CA LYS A 179 -9.10 -17.43 -15.41
C LYS A 179 -8.00 -17.90 -14.46
N MET A 180 -8.40 -18.48 -13.34
CA MET A 180 -7.48 -19.08 -12.36
C MET A 180 -6.99 -20.47 -12.80
N PHE A 181 -7.71 -21.15 -13.67
CA PHE A 181 -7.41 -22.49 -14.18
C PHE A 181 -7.56 -22.51 -15.69
N THR A 182 -6.66 -23.19 -16.37
CA THR A 182 -6.74 -23.45 -17.82
C THR A 182 -6.60 -24.94 -18.10
N LEU A 183 -6.97 -25.35 -19.31
CA LEU A 183 -6.85 -26.73 -19.75
C LEU A 183 -5.62 -26.88 -20.66
N VAL A 184 -4.59 -27.58 -20.18
CA VAL A 184 -3.41 -27.94 -20.99
C VAL A 184 -3.40 -29.44 -21.17
N ASN A 185 -3.46 -29.90 -22.40
CA ASN A 185 -3.51 -31.33 -22.75
C ASN A 185 -4.63 -32.10 -22.02
N GLY A 186 -5.82 -31.49 -21.87
CA GLY A 186 -6.98 -32.10 -21.18
C GLY A 186 -6.89 -32.15 -19.65
N LYS A 187 -5.81 -31.63 -19.04
CA LYS A 187 -5.65 -31.52 -17.60
C LYS A 187 -5.85 -30.07 -17.14
N ARG A 188 -6.53 -29.87 -16.01
CA ARG A 188 -6.64 -28.58 -15.37
C ARG A 188 -5.29 -28.19 -14.75
N VAL A 189 -4.74 -27.07 -15.19
CA VAL A 189 -3.48 -26.51 -14.71
C VAL A 189 -3.76 -25.12 -14.16
N LEU A 190 -3.04 -24.73 -13.12
CA LEU A 190 -3.13 -23.39 -12.55
C LEU A 190 -2.60 -22.34 -13.55
N THR A 191 -3.21 -21.17 -13.55
CA THR A 191 -2.70 -20.03 -14.33
C THR A 191 -1.78 -19.14 -13.47
N PRO A 192 -0.92 -18.31 -14.06
CA PRO A 192 -0.17 -17.31 -13.31
C PRO A 192 -1.08 -16.37 -12.52
N MET A 193 -2.34 -16.16 -12.95
CA MET A 193 -3.32 -15.33 -12.25
C MET A 193 -3.58 -15.83 -10.82
N LEU A 194 -3.75 -17.14 -10.62
CA LEU A 194 -3.93 -17.70 -9.27
C LEU A 194 -2.67 -17.52 -8.41
N LEU A 195 -1.46 -17.66 -9.00
CA LEU A 195 -0.22 -17.45 -8.26
C LEU A 195 -0.12 -16.01 -7.75
N VAL A 196 -0.47 -15.02 -8.58
CA VAL A 196 -0.49 -13.61 -8.19
C VAL A 196 -1.48 -13.37 -7.06
N MET A 197 -2.70 -13.92 -7.16
CA MET A 197 -3.71 -13.80 -6.11
C MET A 197 -3.24 -14.41 -4.78
N VAL A 198 -2.60 -15.57 -4.82
CA VAL A 198 -2.02 -16.22 -3.62
C VAL A 198 -0.86 -15.39 -3.06
N ALA A 199 0.00 -14.85 -3.91
CA ALA A 199 1.11 -14.00 -3.49
C ALA A 199 0.60 -12.72 -2.81
N ILE A 200 -0.37 -12.02 -3.41
CA ILE A 200 -0.97 -10.81 -2.85
C ILE A 200 -1.68 -11.13 -1.53
N GLY A 201 -2.52 -12.18 -1.50
CA GLY A 201 -3.22 -12.58 -0.28
C GLY A 201 -2.29 -12.98 0.85
N GLY A 202 -1.25 -13.77 0.55
CA GLY A 202 -0.24 -14.17 1.52
C GLY A 202 0.57 -12.98 2.06
N THR A 203 0.91 -12.04 1.20
CA THR A 203 1.61 -10.81 1.61
C THR A 203 0.71 -9.93 2.49
N ASP A 204 -0.59 -9.81 2.17
CA ASP A 204 -1.50 -9.00 2.98
C ASP A 204 -1.74 -9.61 4.38
N ILE A 205 -1.71 -10.93 4.51
CA ILE A 205 -1.70 -11.59 5.84
C ILE A 205 -0.47 -11.16 6.65
N LEU A 206 0.70 -11.06 6.03
CA LEU A 206 1.90 -10.56 6.74
C LEU A 206 1.74 -9.10 7.16
N PHE A 207 1.18 -8.26 6.30
CA PHE A 207 0.91 -6.85 6.64
C PHE A 207 -0.16 -6.68 7.72
N ALA A 208 -1.06 -7.65 7.90
CA ALA A 208 -2.01 -7.63 9.00
C ALA A 208 -1.34 -7.80 10.37
N LEU A 209 -0.15 -8.41 10.43
CA LEU A 209 0.56 -8.63 11.69
C LEU A 209 1.07 -7.34 12.35
N ASP A 210 1.30 -6.28 11.57
CA ASP A 210 1.72 -4.99 12.08
C ASP A 210 0.60 -3.94 12.07
N SER A 211 -0.26 -3.93 11.03
CA SER A 211 -1.34 -2.97 10.94
C SER A 211 -2.41 -3.15 12.02
N ILE A 212 -2.74 -4.39 12.38
CA ILE A 212 -3.76 -4.65 13.40
C ILE A 212 -3.29 -4.26 14.81
N PRO A 213 -2.07 -4.63 15.28
CA PRO A 213 -1.50 -4.05 16.49
C PRO A 213 -1.45 -2.52 16.48
N ALA A 214 -1.09 -1.91 15.32
CA ALA A 214 -1.02 -0.46 15.20
C ALA A 214 -2.38 0.21 15.48
N ILE A 215 -3.48 -0.30 14.92
CA ILE A 215 -4.82 0.25 15.19
C ILE A 215 -5.25 -0.03 16.64
N PHE A 216 -4.99 -1.22 17.18
CA PHE A 216 -5.30 -1.52 18.58
C PHE A 216 -4.50 -0.66 19.57
N GLY A 217 -3.34 -0.14 19.16
CA GLY A 217 -2.60 0.89 19.90
C GLY A 217 -3.28 2.26 19.91
N LEU A 218 -4.25 2.50 19.04
CA LEU A 218 -5.01 3.76 18.96
C LEU A 218 -6.40 3.66 19.59
N THR A 219 -7.06 2.52 19.43
CA THR A 219 -8.39 2.25 19.98
C THR A 219 -8.61 0.75 20.21
N GLN A 220 -9.30 0.39 21.29
CA GLN A 220 -9.74 -0.97 21.57
C GLN A 220 -11.18 -1.24 21.11
N ASN A 221 -11.85 -0.24 20.53
CA ASN A 221 -13.20 -0.37 20.04
C ASN A 221 -13.20 -1.14 18.71
N VAL A 222 -13.64 -2.41 18.75
CA VAL A 222 -13.65 -3.33 17.58
C VAL A 222 -14.38 -2.74 16.37
N TYR A 223 -15.48 -2.00 16.60
CA TYR A 223 -16.23 -1.34 15.52
C TYR A 223 -15.38 -0.27 14.84
N ILE A 224 -14.65 0.53 15.61
CA ILE A 224 -13.77 1.58 15.06
C ILE A 224 -12.59 0.94 14.33
N VAL A 225 -11.95 -0.09 14.92
CA VAL A 225 -10.88 -0.84 14.24
C VAL A 225 -11.35 -1.39 12.90
N PHE A 226 -12.49 -2.09 12.88
CA PHE A 226 -13.06 -2.67 11.67
C PHE A 226 -13.39 -1.60 10.61
N THR A 227 -14.10 -0.54 11.00
CA THR A 227 -14.53 0.49 10.05
C THR A 227 -13.37 1.33 9.51
N ALA A 228 -12.39 1.69 10.34
CA ALA A 228 -11.20 2.39 9.92
C ALA A 228 -10.41 1.56 8.89
N THR A 229 -10.22 0.26 9.15
CA THR A 229 -9.57 -0.67 8.22
C THR A 229 -10.36 -0.83 6.92
N ALA A 230 -11.67 -1.09 7.00
CA ALA A 230 -12.50 -1.30 5.83
C ALA A 230 -12.53 -0.07 4.91
N PHE A 231 -12.73 1.13 5.47
CA PHE A 231 -12.74 2.37 4.70
C PHE A 231 -11.35 2.75 4.17
N SER A 232 -10.26 2.38 4.84
CA SER A 232 -8.91 2.62 4.33
C SER A 232 -8.58 1.75 3.12
N LEU A 233 -9.05 0.51 3.11
CA LEU A 233 -8.89 -0.41 1.98
C LEU A 233 -9.74 -0.01 0.77
N MET A 234 -10.89 0.64 1.00
CA MET A 234 -11.68 1.19 -0.09
C MET A 234 -10.91 2.28 -0.82
N GLY A 235 -11.02 2.28 -2.16
CA GLY A 235 -10.28 3.20 -3.02
C GLY A 235 -8.79 2.87 -3.15
N LEU A 236 -8.30 1.76 -2.55
CA LEU A 236 -6.90 1.34 -2.68
C LEU A 236 -6.58 0.96 -4.13
N ARG A 237 -7.53 0.35 -4.85
CA ARG A 237 -7.40 0.03 -6.25
C ARG A 237 -7.21 1.28 -7.12
N GLN A 238 -8.03 2.30 -6.92
CA GLN A 238 -7.89 3.58 -7.64
C GLN A 238 -6.60 4.29 -7.28
N LEU A 239 -6.24 4.21 -6.00
CA LEU A 239 -4.98 4.76 -5.51
C LEU A 239 -3.78 4.07 -6.14
N PHE A 240 -3.85 2.75 -6.39
CA PHE A 240 -2.80 2.00 -7.07
C PHE A 240 -2.48 2.61 -8.45
N PHE A 241 -3.48 2.82 -9.30
CA PHE A 241 -3.26 3.42 -10.63
C PHE A 241 -2.89 4.91 -10.58
N LEU A 242 -3.32 5.62 -9.54
CA LEU A 242 -2.90 7.00 -9.33
C LEU A 242 -1.44 7.07 -8.88
N ILE A 243 -1.02 6.12 -8.07
CA ILE A 243 0.28 6.06 -7.42
C ILE A 243 1.34 5.41 -8.33
N ASP A 244 0.95 4.61 -9.32
CA ASP A 244 1.86 3.99 -10.31
C ASP A 244 2.77 5.02 -11.03
N GLY A 245 3.01 6.11 -10.48
CA GLY A 245 3.92 7.17 -10.89
C GLY A 245 4.25 8.15 -9.79
N LEU A 246 3.57 8.07 -8.65
CA LEU A 246 3.77 8.97 -7.52
C LEU A 246 4.55 8.30 -6.37
N LEU A 247 4.52 6.96 -6.30
CA LEU A 247 5.19 6.20 -5.23
C LEU A 247 6.70 6.40 -5.26
N ASP A 248 7.31 6.45 -6.44
CA ASP A 248 8.72 6.77 -6.60
C ASP A 248 9.08 8.15 -6.01
N ARG A 249 8.09 9.03 -5.82
CA ARG A 249 8.29 10.38 -5.27
C ARG A 249 8.30 10.42 -3.74
N LEU A 250 7.80 9.39 -3.06
CA LEU A 250 7.72 9.34 -1.59
C LEU A 250 8.91 8.62 -0.97
N ILE A 251 10.13 9.07 -1.29
CA ILE A 251 11.39 8.42 -0.92
C ILE A 251 11.64 8.28 0.60
N TYR A 252 10.94 9.07 1.41
CA TYR A 252 11.04 9.02 2.86
C TYR A 252 9.85 8.32 3.51
N LEU A 253 8.95 7.69 2.72
CA LEU A 253 7.74 7.04 3.26
C LEU A 253 8.08 5.98 4.32
N SER A 254 9.04 5.10 4.04
CA SER A 254 9.47 4.06 4.99
C SER A 254 9.99 4.65 6.32
N TYR A 255 10.71 5.78 6.28
CA TYR A 255 11.14 6.49 7.50
C TYR A 255 9.97 7.08 8.27
N GLY A 256 8.98 7.66 7.58
CA GLY A 256 7.76 8.17 8.20
C GLY A 256 6.93 7.07 8.85
N LEU A 257 6.76 5.95 8.15
CA LEU A 257 6.06 4.77 8.68
C LEU A 257 6.80 4.15 9.87
N ALA A 258 8.13 4.03 9.80
CA ALA A 258 8.95 3.58 10.92
C ALA A 258 8.76 4.48 12.16
N ALA A 259 8.71 5.81 11.98
CA ALA A 259 8.46 6.74 13.07
C ALA A 259 7.05 6.58 13.66
N VAL A 260 6.01 6.40 12.83
CA VAL A 260 4.63 6.16 13.27
C VAL A 260 4.52 4.83 14.01
N LEU A 261 5.04 3.73 13.44
CA LEU A 261 5.00 2.40 14.07
C LEU A 261 5.81 2.36 15.36
N GLY A 262 7.00 2.99 15.38
CA GLY A 262 7.82 3.12 16.57
C GLY A 262 7.10 3.88 17.68
N PHE A 263 6.45 5.01 17.35
CA PHE A 263 5.64 5.78 18.29
C PHE A 263 4.48 4.95 18.86
N ILE A 264 3.70 4.26 17.99
CA ILE A 264 2.58 3.43 18.44
C ILE A 264 3.09 2.22 19.26
N GLY A 265 4.21 1.61 18.84
CA GLY A 265 4.83 0.51 19.56
C GLY A 265 5.24 0.90 20.98
N VAL A 266 5.89 2.06 21.15
CA VAL A 266 6.20 2.63 22.47
C VAL A 266 4.93 2.89 23.28
N LYS A 267 3.91 3.49 22.67
CA LYS A 267 2.61 3.73 23.32
C LYS A 267 1.98 2.43 23.84
N LEU A 268 2.01 1.35 23.05
CA LEU A 268 1.49 0.04 23.46
C LEU A 268 2.27 -0.55 24.63
N VAL A 269 3.59 -0.43 24.63
CA VAL A 269 4.42 -0.88 25.77
C VAL A 269 4.11 -0.07 27.03
N LEU A 270 3.95 1.25 26.91
CA LEU A 270 3.55 2.09 28.05
C LEU A 270 2.15 1.70 28.56
N HIS A 271 1.20 1.47 27.67
CA HIS A 271 -0.13 0.99 28.05
C HIS A 271 -0.08 -0.37 28.75
N ALA A 272 0.73 -1.30 28.23
CA ALA A 272 0.94 -2.60 28.85
C ALA A 272 1.57 -2.51 30.25
N LEU A 273 2.48 -1.54 30.48
CA LEU A 273 3.05 -1.25 31.80
C LEU A 273 2.01 -0.66 32.74
N HIS A 274 1.13 0.22 32.25
CA HIS A 274 0.05 0.79 33.03
C HIS A 274 -0.95 -0.28 33.48
N GLU A 275 -1.33 -1.20 32.61
CA GLU A 275 -2.23 -2.33 32.89
C GLU A 275 -1.50 -3.61 33.31
N ASN A 276 -0.27 -3.49 33.83
CA ASN A 276 0.58 -4.63 34.12
C ASN A 276 -0.05 -5.62 35.09
N ASN A 277 0.06 -6.90 34.75
CA ASN A 277 -0.33 -8.03 35.58
C ASN A 277 0.73 -9.17 35.60
N LEU A 278 1.92 -8.88 35.03
CA LEU A 278 3.01 -9.85 34.97
C LEU A 278 3.83 -9.83 36.28
N PRO A 279 3.93 -10.95 37.00
CA PRO A 279 4.52 -10.96 38.35
C PRO A 279 6.03 -10.64 38.37
N PHE A 280 6.71 -10.71 37.25
CA PHE A 280 8.13 -10.37 37.11
C PHE A 280 8.38 -8.90 36.70
N ILE A 281 7.32 -8.13 36.47
CA ILE A 281 7.39 -6.68 36.24
C ILE A 281 6.63 -6.01 37.39
N ASN A 282 7.33 -5.27 38.22
CA ASN A 282 6.75 -4.55 39.37
C ASN A 282 5.82 -5.42 40.27
N ASP A 283 6.18 -6.70 40.44
CA ASP A 283 5.41 -7.70 41.20
C ASP A 283 3.94 -7.87 40.75
N GLY A 284 3.66 -7.58 39.46
CA GLY A 284 2.31 -7.63 38.87
C GLY A 284 1.45 -6.39 39.18
N GLU A 285 2.00 -5.36 39.79
CA GLU A 285 1.30 -4.11 40.04
C GLU A 285 1.44 -3.13 38.87
N HIS A 286 0.50 -2.19 38.79
CA HIS A 286 0.52 -1.13 37.79
C HIS A 286 1.77 -0.26 37.90
N VAL A 287 2.37 0.06 36.76
CA VAL A 287 3.50 1.00 36.70
C VAL A 287 2.98 2.39 36.33
N SER A 288 3.33 3.39 37.10
CA SER A 288 2.96 4.78 36.80
C SER A 288 3.76 5.27 35.59
N VAL A 289 3.12 5.37 34.46
CA VAL A 289 3.70 5.82 33.18
C VAL A 289 2.84 6.91 32.53
N LEU A 290 3.45 7.67 31.62
CA LEU A 290 2.73 8.68 30.84
C LEU A 290 1.81 8.01 29.83
N GLU A 291 0.51 8.20 29.95
CA GLU A 291 -0.45 7.78 28.95
C GLU A 291 -0.62 8.84 27.85
N VAL A 292 -0.40 8.44 26.60
CA VAL A 292 -0.60 9.31 25.43
C VAL A 292 -2.04 9.18 24.94
N SER A 293 -2.79 10.29 24.99
CA SER A 293 -4.17 10.31 24.51
C SER A 293 -4.25 10.03 23.00
N THR A 294 -5.39 9.48 22.54
CA THR A 294 -5.61 9.21 21.11
C THR A 294 -5.57 10.48 20.26
N GLY A 295 -6.07 11.61 20.80
CA GLY A 295 -5.97 12.91 20.13
C GLY A 295 -4.53 13.37 19.92
N ALA A 296 -3.66 13.23 20.94
CA ALA A 296 -2.24 13.52 20.79
C ALA A 296 -1.58 12.55 19.78
N SER A 297 -1.95 11.27 19.81
CA SER A 297 -1.47 10.28 18.83
C SER A 297 -1.83 10.68 17.40
N LEU A 298 -3.06 11.11 17.14
CA LEU A 298 -3.50 11.58 15.83
C LEU A 298 -2.66 12.77 15.35
N LEU A 299 -2.39 13.74 16.21
CA LEU A 299 -1.57 14.91 15.87
C LEU A 299 -0.13 14.52 15.54
N VAL A 300 0.47 13.60 16.31
CA VAL A 300 1.82 13.09 16.04
C VAL A 300 1.85 12.36 14.69
N ILE A 301 0.90 11.46 14.43
CA ILE A 301 0.81 10.70 13.18
C ILE A 301 0.67 11.65 11.98
N LEU A 302 -0.27 12.59 12.03
CA LEU A 302 -0.47 13.59 10.97
C LEU A 302 0.77 14.45 10.77
N GLY A 303 1.41 14.88 11.85
CA GLY A 303 2.64 15.67 11.81
C GLY A 303 3.79 14.91 11.13
N VAL A 304 4.05 13.67 11.56
CA VAL A 304 5.09 12.82 10.95
C VAL A 304 4.82 12.58 9.48
N LEU A 305 3.60 12.19 9.10
CA LEU A 305 3.25 11.93 7.70
C LEU A 305 3.38 13.20 6.84
N THR A 306 2.93 14.35 7.34
CA THR A 306 3.05 15.64 6.64
C THR A 306 4.52 15.98 6.41
N VAL A 307 5.36 15.91 7.45
CA VAL A 307 6.81 16.17 7.33
C VAL A 307 7.45 15.20 6.33
N THR A 308 7.08 13.93 6.38
CA THR A 308 7.59 12.89 5.48
C THR A 308 7.26 13.19 4.01
N ILE A 309 6.01 13.56 3.71
CA ILE A 309 5.57 13.92 2.36
C ILE A 309 6.30 15.18 1.89
N LEU A 310 6.32 16.24 2.70
CA LEU A 310 7.00 17.48 2.36
C LEU A 310 8.51 17.24 2.13
N ALA A 311 9.16 16.47 3.00
CA ALA A 311 10.56 16.11 2.81
C ALA A 311 10.79 15.32 1.52
N SER A 312 9.91 14.36 1.20
CA SER A 312 10.02 13.56 -0.03
C SER A 312 9.89 14.39 -1.30
N VAL A 313 8.96 15.37 -1.30
CA VAL A 313 8.67 16.20 -2.49
C VAL A 313 9.66 17.36 -2.63
N PHE A 314 9.99 18.04 -1.54
CA PHE A 314 10.72 19.31 -1.60
C PHE A 314 12.22 19.19 -1.34
N SER A 315 12.71 18.09 -0.73
CA SER A 315 14.13 17.95 -0.47
C SER A 315 14.94 17.78 -1.76
N PRO A 316 16.18 18.31 -1.82
CA PRO A 316 17.05 18.13 -2.99
C PRO A 316 17.33 16.66 -3.31
N LYS A 317 17.47 15.81 -2.30
CA LYS A 317 17.63 14.35 -2.47
C LYS A 317 16.35 13.73 -3.02
N GLY A 318 15.18 14.18 -2.55
CA GLY A 318 13.88 13.75 -3.05
C GLY A 318 13.73 14.06 -4.54
N LYS A 319 13.96 15.30 -4.92
CA LYS A 319 13.92 15.74 -6.32
C LYS A 319 14.86 14.92 -7.21
N ALA A 320 16.08 14.66 -6.73
CA ALA A 320 17.06 13.87 -7.46
C ALA A 320 16.60 12.42 -7.69
N LYS A 321 16.20 11.74 -6.62
CA LYS A 321 15.74 10.34 -6.71
C LYS A 321 14.47 10.24 -7.56
N ASN A 322 13.56 11.20 -7.43
CA ASN A 322 12.33 11.25 -8.24
C ASN A 322 12.63 11.40 -9.74
N ALA A 323 13.61 12.24 -10.11
CA ALA A 323 14.00 12.40 -11.51
C ALA A 323 14.64 11.12 -12.07
N VAL A 324 15.48 10.41 -11.29
CA VAL A 324 16.08 9.13 -11.69
C VAL A 324 15.01 8.06 -11.90
N SER A 325 14.16 7.83 -10.90
CA SER A 325 13.12 6.80 -10.96
C SER A 325 12.07 7.11 -12.04
N GLY A 326 11.70 8.38 -12.20
CA GLY A 326 10.79 8.83 -13.25
C GLY A 326 11.36 8.57 -14.65
N ALA A 327 12.58 9.00 -14.91
CA ALA A 327 13.23 8.80 -16.20
C ALA A 327 13.40 7.29 -16.54
N LYS A 328 13.82 6.47 -15.56
CA LYS A 328 13.92 5.01 -15.71
C LYS A 328 12.58 4.40 -16.09
N ARG A 329 11.51 4.76 -15.38
CA ARG A 329 10.17 4.25 -15.62
C ARG A 329 9.67 4.68 -16.99
N HIS A 330 9.69 5.98 -17.31
CA HIS A 330 9.18 6.46 -18.60
C HIS A 330 9.97 5.91 -19.79
N ALA A 331 11.28 5.69 -19.64
CA ALA A 331 12.08 4.99 -20.65
C ALA A 331 11.63 3.53 -20.84
N THR A 332 11.36 2.82 -19.75
CA THR A 332 10.88 1.43 -19.79
C THR A 332 9.48 1.36 -20.42
N ASP A 333 8.56 2.21 -19.99
CA ASP A 333 7.19 2.28 -20.51
C ASP A 333 7.18 2.63 -22.00
N TYR A 334 8.05 3.55 -22.44
CA TYR A 334 8.20 3.91 -23.86
C TYR A 334 8.68 2.77 -24.74
N LEU A 335 9.60 1.93 -24.21
CA LEU A 335 10.14 0.78 -24.93
C LEU A 335 9.22 -0.45 -24.94
N ASP A 336 8.26 -0.52 -24.03
CA ASP A 336 7.30 -1.64 -23.95
C ASP A 336 6.12 -1.41 -24.87
N LEU A 337 6.20 -1.97 -26.08
CA LEU A 337 5.13 -1.90 -27.09
C LEU A 337 3.86 -2.63 -26.68
N SER A 338 3.92 -3.52 -25.70
CA SER A 338 2.73 -4.21 -25.16
C SER A 338 1.95 -3.35 -24.17
N TYR A 339 2.60 -2.29 -23.67
CA TYR A 339 2.09 -1.42 -22.65
C TYR A 339 1.24 -0.27 -23.21
N GLU A 340 1.73 0.39 -24.28
CA GLU A 340 1.05 1.53 -24.90
C GLU A 340 1.19 1.49 -26.41
N THR A 341 0.05 1.40 -27.10
CA THR A 341 -0.02 1.39 -28.56
C THR A 341 -0.49 2.71 -29.17
N ASP A 342 -1.01 3.62 -28.36
CA ASP A 342 -1.41 4.96 -28.82
C ASP A 342 -0.18 5.85 -29.00
N ILE A 343 0.00 6.37 -30.21
CA ILE A 343 1.15 7.21 -30.60
C ILE A 343 1.20 8.49 -29.76
N ALA A 344 0.04 9.14 -29.53
CA ALA A 344 -0.02 10.39 -28.78
C ALA A 344 0.35 10.19 -27.29
N GLU A 345 -0.03 9.05 -26.70
CA GLU A 345 0.28 8.71 -25.32
C GLU A 345 1.76 8.32 -25.17
N ARG A 346 2.33 7.60 -26.16
CA ARG A 346 3.77 7.32 -26.22
C ARG A 346 4.61 8.58 -26.33
N ASP A 347 4.22 9.54 -27.16
CA ASP A 347 4.92 10.83 -27.28
C ASP A 347 4.85 11.64 -25.97
N ALA A 348 3.72 11.56 -25.26
CA ALA A 348 3.58 12.18 -23.93
C ALA A 348 4.49 11.52 -22.88
N ILE A 349 4.67 10.18 -22.91
CA ILE A 349 5.61 9.45 -22.05
C ILE A 349 7.05 9.88 -22.35
N PHE A 350 7.42 9.93 -23.66
CA PHE A 350 8.75 10.37 -24.08
C PHE A 350 9.06 11.80 -23.63
N THR A 351 8.11 12.71 -23.80
CA THR A 351 8.25 14.13 -23.37
C THR A 351 8.52 14.23 -21.87
N LYS A 352 7.84 13.41 -21.04
CA LYS A 352 8.08 13.36 -19.60
C LYS A 352 9.47 12.83 -19.28
N MET A 353 9.91 11.75 -19.95
CA MET A 353 11.26 11.20 -19.80
C MET A 353 12.34 12.24 -20.09
N VAL A 354 12.22 12.99 -21.19
CA VAL A 354 13.17 14.05 -21.57
C VAL A 354 13.18 15.18 -20.53
N SER A 355 12.03 15.60 -20.01
CA SER A 355 11.94 16.59 -18.96
C SER A 355 12.64 16.15 -17.66
N GLU A 356 12.54 14.88 -17.30
CA GLU A 356 13.22 14.32 -16.14
C GLU A 356 14.74 14.19 -16.37
N GLU A 357 15.15 13.81 -17.56
CA GLU A 357 16.57 13.80 -17.97
C GLU A 357 17.20 15.20 -17.88
N GLU A 358 16.48 16.24 -18.28
CA GLU A 358 16.94 17.62 -18.13
C GLU A 358 17.09 18.03 -16.66
N GLN A 359 16.16 17.60 -15.81
CA GLN A 359 16.29 17.76 -14.35
C GLN A 359 17.53 17.06 -13.80
N LEU A 360 17.84 15.84 -14.28
CA LEU A 360 19.05 15.11 -13.89
C LEU A 360 20.34 15.85 -14.24
N ARG A 361 20.40 16.52 -15.40
CA ARG A 361 21.54 17.31 -15.82
C ARG A 361 21.82 18.51 -14.90
N THR A 362 20.76 19.08 -14.32
CA THR A 362 20.85 20.23 -13.40
C THR A 362 21.20 19.87 -11.96
N LEU A 363 21.23 18.57 -11.62
CA LEU A 363 21.49 18.10 -10.26
C LEU A 363 22.96 18.31 -9.84
N PRO A 364 23.19 18.68 -8.56
CA PRO A 364 24.53 18.68 -7.98
C PRO A 364 25.19 17.29 -8.05
N GLU A 365 26.50 17.24 -8.31
CA GLU A 365 27.30 16.00 -8.46
C GLU A 365 27.11 14.99 -7.32
N LYS A 366 26.92 15.48 -6.07
CA LYS A 366 26.67 14.61 -4.92
C LYS A 366 25.41 13.76 -5.05
N TYR A 367 24.43 14.16 -5.85
CA TYR A 367 23.18 13.44 -6.07
C TYR A 367 23.21 12.56 -7.32
N LYS A 368 24.13 12.78 -8.24
CA LYS A 368 24.36 11.90 -9.38
C LYS A 368 24.81 10.51 -8.93
N ARG A 369 25.49 10.42 -7.78
CA ARG A 369 25.86 9.14 -7.16
C ARG A 369 24.66 8.29 -6.68
N LEU A 370 23.44 8.82 -6.73
CA LEU A 370 22.21 8.09 -6.45
C LEU A 370 21.71 7.25 -7.65
N ILE A 371 22.36 7.40 -8.80
CA ILE A 371 22.08 6.59 -9.99
C ILE A 371 22.79 5.24 -9.77
N HIS A 372 22.06 4.27 -9.24
CA HIS A 372 22.52 2.90 -9.16
C HIS A 372 22.54 2.29 -10.56
N HIS A 373 23.56 1.51 -10.90
CA HIS A 373 23.73 0.93 -12.24
C HIS A 373 23.71 1.98 -13.36
N GLU A 374 24.53 3.03 -13.23
CA GLU A 374 24.57 4.19 -14.13
C GLU A 374 24.69 3.78 -15.61
N THR A 375 25.49 2.76 -15.91
CA THR A 375 25.66 2.23 -17.26
C THR A 375 24.39 1.64 -17.85
N GLU A 376 23.64 0.84 -17.07
CA GLU A 376 22.38 0.24 -17.51
C GLU A 376 21.28 1.30 -17.64
N PHE A 377 21.26 2.28 -16.75
CA PHE A 377 20.32 3.40 -16.79
C PHE A 377 20.55 4.28 -18.03
N LEU A 378 21.81 4.61 -18.32
CA LEU A 378 22.16 5.38 -19.52
C LEU A 378 21.87 4.60 -20.81
N ASP A 379 22.15 3.30 -20.85
CA ASP A 379 21.79 2.45 -21.99
C ASP A 379 20.28 2.40 -22.22
N LEU A 380 19.48 2.30 -21.15
CA LEU A 380 18.03 2.35 -21.24
C LEU A 380 17.53 3.67 -21.87
N LEU A 381 18.04 4.80 -21.40
CA LEU A 381 17.71 6.12 -21.97
C LEU A 381 18.12 6.22 -23.44
N HIS A 382 19.33 5.79 -23.79
CA HIS A 382 19.83 5.79 -25.18
C HIS A 382 18.94 4.93 -26.09
N ARG A 383 18.49 3.77 -25.62
CA ARG A 383 17.58 2.91 -26.38
C ARG A 383 16.21 3.57 -26.58
N ALA A 384 15.69 4.27 -25.57
CA ALA A 384 14.42 4.99 -25.70
C ALA A 384 14.51 6.13 -26.72
N HIS A 385 15.59 6.92 -26.70
CA HIS A 385 15.86 7.95 -27.70
C HIS A 385 15.99 7.37 -29.12
N ALA A 386 16.79 6.31 -29.29
CA ALA A 386 16.99 5.67 -30.59
C ALA A 386 15.68 5.08 -31.17
N GLU A 387 14.80 4.55 -30.33
CA GLU A 387 13.51 4.05 -30.80
C GLU A 387 12.52 5.18 -31.16
N HIS A 388 12.59 6.31 -30.42
CA HIS A 388 11.81 7.51 -30.77
C HIS A 388 12.22 8.09 -32.13
N ASP A 389 13.53 8.23 -32.40
CA ASP A 389 14.06 8.72 -33.66
C ASP A 389 13.61 7.82 -34.82
N LYS A 390 13.68 6.50 -34.67
CA LYS A 390 13.16 5.54 -35.67
C LYS A 390 11.65 5.68 -35.88
N ALA A 391 10.88 5.96 -34.84
CA ALA A 391 9.44 6.17 -34.95
C ALA A 391 9.13 7.44 -35.76
N LEU A 392 9.85 8.53 -35.51
CA LEU A 392 9.74 9.77 -36.28
C LEU A 392 10.09 9.57 -37.75
N GLU A 393 11.17 8.82 -38.06
CA GLU A 393 11.54 8.49 -39.43
C GLU A 393 10.48 7.64 -40.15
N ARG A 394 9.86 6.69 -39.46
CA ARG A 394 8.75 5.87 -40.03
C ARG A 394 7.53 6.74 -40.35
N ASN A 395 7.17 7.64 -39.44
CA ASN A 395 6.03 8.55 -39.64
C ASN A 395 6.30 9.61 -40.73
N ALA A 396 7.55 9.99 -41.01
CA ALA A 396 7.93 10.91 -42.08
C ALA A 396 7.95 10.26 -43.47
N ARG A 397 7.99 8.93 -43.54
CA ARG A 397 8.03 8.13 -44.81
C ARG A 397 6.67 7.57 -45.22
N GLY A 398 5.67 7.59 -44.34
CA GLY A 398 4.30 7.15 -44.59
C GLY A 398 3.35 8.31 -44.85
#